data_bd26be190451316a42ac33afb12056bc
#
_entry.id   bd26be190451316a42ac33afb12056bc
#
_cell.length_a   1.000
_cell.length_b   1.000
_cell.length_c   1.000
_cell.angle_alpha   90.00
_cell.angle_beta   90.00
_cell.angle_gamma   90.00
#
_symmetry.space_group_name_H-M   'P 1'
#
loop_
_entity.id
_entity.type
_entity.pdbx_description
1 polymer ?
#
loop_
_entity_poly.entity_id
_entity_poly.type
_entity_poly.pdbx_seq_one_letter_code
_entity_poly.pdbx_strand_id
1 'polypeptide(L)'
;MDGSDVSQWFGEYLAAFAACGRGETDTPSLLEYYGVPLLLTTDDGFFALTSDEQVVAAVQPQVEGMRAAGYARTEILGFEVTLLNSTSALQKGTFAYLGSDGGEIRRLTATYLVTDGTVGPRISLLAVHSP
;
A
#
# COMPACT_ATOMS: atom_id res chain seq x y z
N MET A 1 -5.21 -17.92 7.29
CA MET A 1 -5.26 -16.43 7.32
C MET A 1 -6.51 -16.00 8.05
N ASP A 2 -6.40 -15.18 9.07
CA ASP A 2 -7.56 -14.59 9.74
C ASP A 2 -7.49 -13.06 9.71
N GLY A 3 -8.59 -12.40 10.17
CA GLY A 3 -8.70 -10.95 10.07
C GLY A 3 -7.68 -10.19 10.92
N SER A 4 -7.30 -10.71 12.08
CA SER A 4 -6.31 -10.05 12.94
C SER A 4 -4.90 -10.21 12.39
N ASP A 5 -4.58 -11.35 11.76
CA ASP A 5 -3.29 -11.56 11.09
C ASP A 5 -3.12 -10.60 9.92
N VAL A 6 -4.17 -10.44 9.11
CA VAL A 6 -4.18 -9.52 7.96
C VAL A 6 -4.00 -8.08 8.45
N SER A 7 -4.76 -7.68 9.47
CA SER A 7 -4.69 -6.32 10.02
C SER A 7 -3.31 -6.00 10.57
N GLN A 8 -2.69 -6.94 11.30
CA GLN A 8 -1.37 -6.76 11.86
C GLN A 8 -0.32 -6.63 10.77
N TRP A 9 -0.36 -7.53 9.78
CA TRP A 9 0.57 -7.49 8.64
C TRP A 9 0.42 -6.20 7.84
N PHE A 10 -0.81 -5.77 7.61
CA PHE A 10 -1.07 -4.54 6.86
C PHE A 10 -0.57 -3.31 7.63
N GLY A 11 -0.67 -3.32 8.97
CA GLY A 11 -0.09 -2.28 9.82
C GLY A 11 1.43 -2.18 9.65
N GLU A 12 2.11 -3.30 9.51
CA GLU A 12 3.55 -3.35 9.23
C GLU A 12 3.87 -2.75 7.85
N TYR A 13 3.03 -3.07 6.84
CA TYR A 13 3.15 -2.48 5.51
C TYR A 13 2.99 -0.95 5.56
N LEU A 14 1.96 -0.46 6.25
CA LEU A 14 1.74 0.98 6.38
C LEU A 14 2.91 1.69 7.06
N ALA A 15 3.49 1.07 8.08
CA ALA A 15 4.68 1.61 8.76
C ALA A 15 5.89 1.64 7.82
N ALA A 16 6.09 0.59 7.01
CA ALA A 16 7.17 0.54 6.03
C ALA A 16 6.99 1.60 4.93
N PHE A 17 5.76 1.77 4.46
CA PHE A 17 5.42 2.78 3.46
C PHE A 17 5.66 4.20 4.00
N ALA A 18 5.26 4.43 5.25
CA ALA A 18 5.50 5.71 5.93
C ALA A 18 7.00 6.02 6.06
N ALA A 19 7.81 5.02 6.42
CA ALA A 19 9.26 5.18 6.51
C ALA A 19 9.87 5.56 5.15
N CYS A 20 9.41 4.95 4.06
CA CYS A 20 9.82 5.35 2.70
C CYS A 20 9.41 6.80 2.40
N GLY A 21 8.19 7.17 2.72
CA GLY A 21 7.68 8.53 2.50
C GLY A 21 8.44 9.59 3.26
N ARG A 22 9.00 9.25 4.43
CA ARG A 22 9.85 10.15 5.21
C ARG A 22 11.31 10.14 4.77
N GLY A 23 11.68 9.29 3.81
CA GLY A 23 13.06 9.17 3.35
C GLY A 23 13.97 8.34 4.27
N GLU A 24 13.39 7.57 5.20
CA GLU A 24 14.13 6.74 6.14
C GLU A 24 14.57 5.40 5.54
N THR A 25 13.84 4.93 4.53
CA THR A 25 14.15 3.69 3.80
C THR A 25 13.94 3.90 2.30
N ASP A 26 14.46 2.97 1.49
CA ASP A 26 14.31 3.03 0.04
C ASP A 26 13.08 2.24 -0.43
N THR A 27 12.54 2.65 -1.58
CA THR A 27 11.35 2.01 -2.18
C THR A 27 11.49 0.51 -2.35
N PRO A 28 12.65 -0.07 -2.75
CA PRO A 28 12.80 -1.53 -2.86
C PRO A 28 12.50 -2.31 -1.57
N SER A 29 12.60 -1.69 -0.39
CA SER A 29 12.25 -2.33 0.87
C SER A 29 10.77 -2.75 0.93
N LEU A 30 9.91 -2.13 0.11
CA LEU A 30 8.48 -2.45 0.04
C LEU A 30 8.19 -3.74 -0.72
N LEU A 31 9.18 -4.31 -1.42
CA LEU A 31 9.01 -5.59 -2.13
C LEU A 31 8.73 -6.76 -1.19
N GLU A 32 8.96 -6.61 0.11
CA GLU A 32 8.56 -7.60 1.12
C GLU A 32 7.03 -7.70 1.27
N TYR A 33 6.30 -6.68 0.81
CA TYR A 33 4.86 -6.58 0.98
C TYR A 33 4.09 -6.73 -0.34
N TYR A 34 4.71 -6.45 -1.47
CA TYR A 34 4.07 -6.58 -2.78
C TYR A 34 4.33 -7.95 -3.38
N GLY A 35 3.28 -8.56 -3.94
CA GLY A 35 3.43 -9.73 -4.79
C GLY A 35 3.96 -9.35 -6.16
N VAL A 36 4.58 -10.29 -6.84
CA VAL A 36 4.97 -10.17 -8.24
C VAL A 36 4.49 -11.43 -8.95
N PRO A 37 3.52 -11.30 -9.87
CA PRO A 37 2.96 -10.08 -10.43
C PRO A 37 2.08 -9.30 -9.44
N LEU A 38 2.09 -7.98 -9.57
CA LEU A 38 1.19 -7.07 -8.88
C LEU A 38 0.25 -6.45 -9.90
N LEU A 39 -1.05 -6.55 -9.67
CA LEU A 39 -2.06 -5.89 -10.50
C LEU A 39 -2.39 -4.54 -9.88
N LEU A 40 -2.26 -3.47 -10.66
CA LEU A 40 -2.53 -2.10 -10.23
C LEU A 40 -3.63 -1.51 -11.11
N THR A 41 -4.67 -0.97 -10.49
CA THR A 41 -5.71 -0.25 -11.23
C THR A 41 -5.93 1.13 -10.61
N THR A 42 -5.98 2.13 -11.48
CA THR A 42 -6.25 3.53 -11.14
C THR A 42 -7.17 4.11 -12.22
N ASP A 43 -7.54 5.38 -12.10
CA ASP A 43 -8.29 6.07 -13.15
C ASP A 43 -7.51 6.15 -14.48
N ASP A 44 -6.17 6.01 -14.44
CA ASP A 44 -5.33 6.06 -15.63
C ASP A 44 -5.24 4.72 -16.36
N GLY A 45 -5.71 3.63 -15.75
CA GLY A 45 -5.75 2.34 -16.41
C GLY A 45 -5.46 1.14 -15.50
N PHE A 46 -5.23 0.01 -16.15
CA PHE A 46 -4.94 -1.26 -15.50
C PHE A 46 -3.54 -1.72 -15.93
N PHE A 47 -2.72 -2.06 -14.96
CA PHE A 47 -1.32 -2.40 -15.18
C PHE A 47 -0.99 -3.75 -14.52
N ALA A 48 -0.36 -4.65 -15.27
CA ALA A 48 0.18 -5.90 -14.75
C ALA A 48 1.70 -5.71 -14.58
N LEU A 49 2.16 -5.65 -13.33
CA LEU A 49 3.56 -5.44 -13.00
C LEU A 49 4.19 -6.82 -12.73
N THR A 50 5.04 -7.28 -13.63
CA THR A 50 5.50 -8.66 -13.66
C THR A 50 6.94 -8.87 -13.20
N SER A 51 7.59 -7.80 -12.72
CA SER A 51 8.94 -7.86 -12.17
C SER A 51 9.09 -6.91 -10.98
N ASP A 52 10.07 -7.17 -10.13
CA ASP A 52 10.41 -6.28 -9.01
C ASP A 52 10.68 -4.87 -9.50
N GLU A 53 11.41 -4.75 -10.62
CA GLU A 53 11.76 -3.46 -11.21
C GLU A 53 10.53 -2.66 -11.62
N GLN A 54 9.53 -3.34 -12.22
CA GLN A 54 8.27 -2.69 -12.62
C GLN A 54 7.47 -2.24 -11.40
N VAL A 55 7.43 -3.04 -10.32
CA VAL A 55 6.75 -2.68 -9.08
C VAL A 55 7.40 -1.44 -8.47
N VAL A 56 8.71 -1.43 -8.33
CA VAL A 56 9.44 -0.27 -7.80
C VAL A 56 9.20 0.97 -8.66
N ALA A 57 9.27 0.83 -9.99
CA ALA A 57 9.04 1.96 -10.90
C ALA A 57 7.63 2.54 -10.80
N ALA A 58 6.63 1.72 -10.47
CA ALA A 58 5.25 2.17 -10.30
C ALA A 58 5.04 2.89 -8.96
N VAL A 59 5.71 2.46 -7.90
CA VAL A 59 5.55 2.99 -6.54
C VAL A 59 6.44 4.22 -6.30
N GLN A 60 7.61 4.27 -6.91
CA GLN A 60 8.62 5.31 -6.69
C GLN A 60 8.08 6.74 -6.86
N PRO A 61 7.29 7.07 -7.92
CA PRO A 61 6.77 8.44 -8.07
C PRO A 61 5.91 8.88 -6.90
N GLN A 62 5.11 7.98 -6.31
CA GLN A 62 4.29 8.29 -5.14
C GLN A 62 5.16 8.60 -3.93
N VAL A 63 6.18 7.79 -3.69
CA VAL A 63 7.13 8.01 -2.58
C VAL A 63 7.85 9.34 -2.75
N GLU A 64 8.34 9.64 -3.95
CA GLU A 64 9.02 10.91 -4.24
C GLU A 64 8.09 12.10 -4.05
N GLY A 65 6.84 11.99 -4.47
CA GLY A 65 5.83 13.04 -4.26
C GLY A 65 5.56 13.30 -2.78
N MET A 66 5.51 12.25 -1.97
CA MET A 66 5.35 12.37 -0.52
C MET A 66 6.55 13.11 0.10
N ARG A 67 7.76 12.72 -0.26
CA ARG A 67 8.99 13.37 0.22
C ARG A 67 9.02 14.84 -0.16
N ALA A 68 8.71 15.15 -1.42
CA ALA A 68 8.70 16.54 -1.90
C ALA A 68 7.64 17.39 -1.20
N ALA A 69 6.54 16.81 -0.78
CA ALA A 69 5.45 17.50 -0.08
C ALA A 69 5.67 17.61 1.44
N GLY A 70 6.76 17.06 1.97
CA GLY A 70 7.06 17.12 3.40
C GLY A 70 6.24 16.16 4.24
N TYR A 71 5.95 14.98 3.70
CA TYR A 71 5.18 13.95 4.40
C TYR A 71 5.81 13.58 5.75
N ALA A 72 4.99 13.49 6.79
CA ALA A 72 5.41 13.10 8.13
C ALA A 72 4.72 11.83 8.62
N ARG A 73 3.39 11.70 8.42
CA ARG A 73 2.65 10.55 8.93
C ARG A 73 1.35 10.32 8.15
N THR A 74 0.80 9.11 8.31
CA THR A 74 -0.50 8.72 7.76
C THR A 74 -1.52 8.58 8.90
N GLU A 75 -2.69 9.18 8.72
CA GLU A 75 -3.84 8.97 9.59
C GLU A 75 -4.81 8.02 8.91
N ILE A 76 -5.21 6.96 9.62
CA ILE A 76 -6.17 5.98 9.10
C ILE A 76 -7.57 6.50 9.45
N LEU A 77 -8.34 6.85 8.41
CA LEU A 77 -9.69 7.40 8.56
C LEU A 77 -10.77 6.33 8.50
N GLY A 78 -10.49 5.21 7.87
CA GLY A 78 -11.39 4.08 7.76
C GLY A 78 -10.63 2.82 7.39
N PHE A 79 -11.15 1.66 7.81
CA PHE A 79 -10.47 0.39 7.63
C PHE A 79 -11.47 -0.76 7.67
N GLU A 80 -11.39 -1.65 6.69
CA GLU A 80 -12.29 -2.78 6.57
C GLU A 80 -11.56 -3.98 5.97
N VAL A 81 -11.68 -5.13 6.63
CA VAL A 81 -11.12 -6.40 6.16
C VAL A 81 -12.24 -7.37 5.87
N THR A 82 -12.23 -7.98 4.68
CA THR A 82 -13.17 -9.03 4.29
C THR A 82 -12.37 -10.27 3.92
N LEU A 83 -12.53 -11.34 4.71
CA LEU A 83 -11.93 -12.64 4.39
C LEU A 83 -12.71 -13.26 3.24
N LEU A 84 -12.00 -13.71 2.20
CA LEU A 84 -12.62 -14.32 1.01
C LEU A 84 -12.56 -15.83 1.06
N ASN A 85 -11.40 -16.37 1.46
CA ASN A 85 -11.15 -17.79 1.62
C ASN A 85 -9.91 -17.96 2.51
N SER A 86 -9.38 -19.18 2.64
CA SER A 86 -8.25 -19.46 3.54
C SER A 86 -6.93 -18.80 3.09
N THR A 87 -6.82 -18.30 1.86
CA THR A 87 -5.58 -17.74 1.31
C THR A 87 -5.73 -16.32 0.79
N SER A 88 -6.89 -15.67 0.95
CA SER A 88 -7.07 -14.32 0.45
C SER A 88 -8.05 -13.49 1.28
N ALA A 89 -7.78 -12.20 1.35
CA ALA A 89 -8.62 -11.21 2.01
C ALA A 89 -8.61 -9.91 1.22
N LEU A 90 -9.75 -9.21 1.24
CA LEU A 90 -9.81 -7.83 0.76
C LEU A 90 -9.60 -6.89 1.95
N GLN A 91 -8.83 -5.86 1.71
CA GLN A 91 -8.55 -4.81 2.67
C GLN A 91 -8.85 -3.47 2.02
N LYS A 92 -9.80 -2.72 2.59
CA LYS A 92 -10.13 -1.38 2.13
C LYS A 92 -9.75 -0.38 3.19
N GLY A 93 -9.07 0.70 2.80
CA GLY A 93 -8.67 1.74 3.72
C GLY A 93 -8.81 3.12 3.13
N THR A 94 -9.13 4.10 3.97
CA THR A 94 -9.08 5.52 3.65
C THR A 94 -8.02 6.15 4.52
N PHE A 95 -7.09 6.87 3.90
CA PHE A 95 -5.90 7.40 4.54
C PHE A 95 -5.76 8.89 4.26
N ALA A 96 -5.33 9.65 5.26
CA ALA A 96 -4.89 11.02 5.08
C ALA A 96 -3.37 11.07 5.27
N TYR A 97 -2.65 11.56 4.28
CA TYR A 97 -1.22 11.82 4.38
C TYR A 97 -1.02 13.24 4.90
N LEU A 98 -0.30 13.36 6.02
CA LEU A 98 -0.13 14.62 6.72
C LEU A 98 1.33 15.07 6.71
N GLY A 99 1.53 16.39 6.61
CA GLY A 99 2.83 17.00 6.76
C GLY A 99 3.21 17.20 8.23
N SER A 100 4.44 17.67 8.47
CA SER A 100 4.97 17.91 9.81
C SER A 100 4.18 18.98 10.58
N ASP A 101 3.49 19.86 9.86
CA ASP A 101 2.60 20.88 10.44
C ASP A 101 1.20 20.35 10.77
N GLY A 102 0.92 19.08 10.46
CA GLY A 102 -0.40 18.46 10.61
C GLY A 102 -1.36 18.72 9.46
N GLY A 103 -0.95 19.48 8.44
CA GLY A 103 -1.77 19.75 7.26
C GLY A 103 -1.89 18.54 6.35
N GLU A 104 -3.09 18.35 5.77
CA GLU A 104 -3.35 17.23 4.86
C GLU A 104 -2.70 17.50 3.50
N ILE A 105 -1.80 16.58 3.09
CA ILE A 105 -1.17 16.62 1.77
C ILE A 105 -2.06 15.97 0.74
N ARG A 106 -2.63 14.79 1.08
CA ARG A 106 -3.45 13.99 0.18
C ARG A 106 -4.36 13.07 0.97
N ARG A 107 -5.54 12.81 0.43
CA ARG A 107 -6.46 11.79 0.94
C ARG A 107 -6.64 10.71 -0.11
N LEU A 108 -6.61 9.45 0.31
CA LEU A 108 -6.65 8.30 -0.59
C LEU A 108 -7.52 7.20 -0.02
N THR A 109 -8.39 6.63 -0.85
CA THR A 109 -9.05 5.35 -0.56
C THR A 109 -8.51 4.31 -1.52
N ALA A 110 -8.15 3.14 -1.00
CA ALA A 110 -7.64 2.06 -1.80
C ALA A 110 -8.15 0.72 -1.29
N THR A 111 -8.33 -0.23 -2.22
CA THR A 111 -8.66 -1.61 -1.92
C THR A 111 -7.51 -2.49 -2.34
N TYR A 112 -7.12 -3.40 -1.45
CA TYR A 112 -6.00 -4.31 -1.63
C TYR A 112 -6.51 -5.74 -1.57
N LEU A 113 -6.05 -6.59 -2.49
CA LEU A 113 -6.19 -8.03 -2.36
C LEU A 113 -4.90 -8.58 -1.76
N VAL A 114 -5.00 -9.09 -0.53
CA VAL A 114 -3.88 -9.73 0.16
C VAL A 114 -4.00 -11.23 -0.04
N THR A 115 -2.94 -11.86 -0.55
CA THR A 115 -2.89 -13.30 -0.76
C THR A 115 -1.78 -13.91 0.07
N ASP A 116 -2.03 -15.10 0.63
CA ASP A 116 -1.07 -15.82 1.46
C ASP A 116 -0.52 -17.01 0.69
N GLY A 117 0.73 -16.93 0.28
CA GLY A 117 1.42 -17.98 -0.48
C GLY A 117 2.59 -18.56 0.29
N THR A 118 3.53 -19.18 -0.45
CA THR A 118 4.70 -19.85 0.14
C THR A 118 5.65 -18.91 0.88
N VAL A 119 5.65 -17.64 0.50
CA VAL A 119 6.50 -16.60 1.14
C VAL A 119 5.74 -15.76 2.16
N GLY A 120 4.51 -16.16 2.51
CA GLY A 120 3.64 -15.41 3.42
C GLY A 120 2.73 -14.42 2.68
N PRO A 121 2.10 -13.49 3.41
CA PRO A 121 1.18 -12.53 2.82
C PRO A 121 1.86 -11.56 1.87
N ARG A 122 1.18 -11.24 0.77
CA ARG A 122 1.59 -10.21 -0.21
C ARG A 122 0.37 -9.51 -0.77
N ILE A 123 0.54 -8.26 -1.17
CA ILE A 123 -0.47 -7.53 -1.92
C ILE A 123 -0.38 -7.97 -3.38
N SER A 124 -1.43 -8.59 -3.88
CA SER A 124 -1.50 -9.10 -5.25
C SER A 124 -2.27 -8.18 -6.19
N LEU A 125 -3.16 -7.36 -5.65
CA LEU A 125 -3.90 -6.36 -6.41
C LEU A 125 -4.06 -5.11 -5.54
N LEU A 126 -3.85 -3.96 -6.15
CA LEU A 126 -4.05 -2.65 -5.55
C LEU A 126 -4.96 -1.83 -6.46
N ALA A 127 -6.11 -1.46 -5.94
CA ALA A 127 -7.06 -0.60 -6.64
C ALA A 127 -7.13 0.76 -5.92
N VAL A 128 -6.69 1.81 -6.60
CA VAL A 128 -6.79 3.18 -6.08
C VAL A 128 -8.14 3.73 -6.53
N HIS A 129 -8.98 4.10 -5.57
CA HIS A 129 -10.32 4.62 -5.86
C HIS A 129 -10.24 6.02 -6.45
N SER A 130 -11.22 6.35 -7.28
CA SER A 130 -11.40 7.72 -7.77
C SER A 130 -11.67 8.66 -6.58
N PRO A 131 -11.19 9.90 -6.64
CA PRO A 131 -11.43 10.89 -5.60
C PRO A 131 -12.91 11.24 -5.46
#